data_cfeee68122778c1dcd874e795313eb57
#
_entry.id   cfeee68122778c1dcd874e795313eb57
#
_cell.length_a   1.000
_cell.length_b   1.000
_cell.length_c   1.000
_cell.angle_alpha   90.00
_cell.angle_beta   90.00
_cell.angle_gamma   90.00
#
_symmetry.space_group_name_H-M   'P 1'
#
loop_
_entity.id
_entity.type
_entity.pdbx_description
1 polymer ?
#
loop_
_entity_poly.entity_id
_entity_poly.type
_entity_poly.pdbx_seq_one_letter_code
_entity_poly.pdbx_strand_id
1 'polypeptide(L)'
;MEPELNQGTPSDPRDTTTPRAFATTLHAPIFGDALPAQKKRAMLTTWMRSNEVGGPLLRAGVPKDWIVAARTGAGSNGTRGIVAVMWPGQPDPIVAAIFLTETTASMDQRNAAIAKLGRIIAEAVSKQ
;
A
#
# COMPACT_ATOMS: atom_id res chain seq x y z
N MET A 1 -20.72 -1.53 7.71
CA MET A 1 -19.72 -0.50 8.09
C MET A 1 -20.50 0.76 8.42
N GLU A 2 -20.33 1.28 9.59
CA GLU A 2 -21.01 2.50 10.04
C GLU A 2 -20.37 3.71 9.38
N PRO A 3 -21.14 4.70 8.91
CA PRO A 3 -20.58 5.87 8.19
C PRO A 3 -19.54 6.65 8.99
N GLU A 4 -19.70 6.72 10.32
CA GLU A 4 -18.83 7.45 11.23
C GLU A 4 -17.40 6.88 11.27
N LEU A 5 -17.23 5.60 11.01
CA LEU A 5 -15.92 4.94 11.04
C LEU A 5 -15.01 5.35 9.86
N ASN A 6 -15.58 5.89 8.79
CA ASN A 6 -14.81 6.43 7.67
C ASN A 6 -14.30 7.86 7.90
N GLN A 7 -14.66 8.50 8.99
CA GLN A 7 -14.27 9.88 9.26
C GLN A 7 -12.80 10.01 9.69
N GLY A 8 -12.20 8.92 10.17
CA GLY A 8 -10.81 8.94 10.62
C GLY A 8 -10.58 9.97 11.72
N THR A 9 -11.51 10.04 12.67
CA THR A 9 -11.45 11.00 13.78
C THR A 9 -10.21 10.76 14.63
N PRO A 10 -9.37 11.77 14.88
CA PRO A 10 -8.22 11.62 15.76
C PRO A 10 -8.64 11.04 17.12
N SER A 11 -7.86 10.11 17.65
CA SER A 11 -8.11 9.43 18.93
C SER A 11 -9.27 8.42 18.94
N ASP A 12 -9.98 8.19 17.84
CA ASP A 12 -10.94 7.08 17.74
C ASP A 12 -10.21 5.80 17.31
N PRO A 13 -10.15 4.77 18.19
CA PRO A 13 -9.42 3.54 17.88
C PRO A 13 -10.18 2.58 16.97
N ARG A 14 -11.46 2.85 16.67
CA ARG A 14 -12.29 1.97 15.85
C ARG A 14 -11.82 1.99 14.40
N ASP A 15 -11.85 0.84 13.74
CA ASP A 15 -11.39 0.64 12.34
C ASP A 15 -9.96 1.14 12.07
N THR A 16 -9.11 1.15 13.10
CA THR A 16 -7.71 1.56 12.97
C THR A 16 -6.79 0.36 12.79
N THR A 17 -5.62 0.62 12.23
CA THR A 17 -4.54 -0.36 12.09
C THR A 17 -3.19 0.34 12.18
N THR A 18 -2.13 -0.43 12.27
CA THR A 18 -0.76 0.06 12.14
C THR A 18 -0.17 -0.38 10.80
N PRO A 19 0.84 0.33 10.26
CA PRO A 19 1.53 -0.10 9.05
C PRO A 19 2.03 -1.55 9.14
N ARG A 20 2.63 -1.93 10.27
CA ARG A 20 3.11 -3.30 10.50
C ARG A 20 1.98 -4.34 10.47
N ALA A 21 0.90 -4.08 11.21
CA ALA A 21 -0.25 -5.00 11.26
C ALA A 21 -0.86 -5.17 9.87
N PHE A 22 -1.00 -4.08 9.11
CA PHE A 22 -1.57 -4.15 7.77
C PHE A 22 -0.65 -4.84 6.76
N ALA A 23 0.67 -4.65 6.86
CA ALA A 23 1.64 -5.38 6.05
C ALA A 23 1.56 -6.90 6.31
N THR A 24 1.43 -7.31 7.58
CA THR A 24 1.20 -8.73 7.96
C THR A 24 -0.12 -9.25 7.42
N THR A 25 -1.19 -8.46 7.52
CA THR A 25 -2.52 -8.81 6.98
C THR A 25 -2.47 -9.01 5.46
N LEU A 26 -1.70 -8.19 4.74
CA LEU A 26 -1.53 -8.34 3.29
C LEU A 26 -0.65 -9.55 2.94
N HIS A 27 0.40 -9.80 3.72
CA HIS A 27 1.31 -10.93 3.49
C HIS A 27 0.59 -12.28 3.57
N ALA A 28 -0.31 -12.46 4.53
CA ALA A 28 -0.98 -13.73 4.80
C ALA A 28 -1.76 -14.31 3.58
N PRO A 29 -2.59 -13.54 2.85
CA PRO A 29 -3.32 -14.08 1.70
C PRO A 29 -2.46 -14.20 0.42
N ILE A 30 -1.34 -13.51 0.31
CA ILE A 30 -0.49 -13.55 -0.89
C ILE A 30 0.59 -14.61 -0.78
N PHE A 31 1.26 -14.73 0.36
CA PHE A 31 2.41 -15.60 0.58
C PHE A 31 2.16 -16.71 1.61
N GLY A 32 1.21 -16.50 2.52
CA GLY A 32 0.84 -17.48 3.55
C GLY A 32 -0.33 -18.38 3.13
N ASP A 33 -0.95 -18.99 4.14
CA ASP A 33 -1.99 -20.01 3.96
C ASP A 33 -3.43 -19.47 4.08
N ALA A 34 -3.60 -18.16 4.26
CA ALA A 34 -4.94 -17.54 4.38
C ALA A 34 -5.79 -17.74 3.11
N LEU A 35 -5.15 -17.88 1.94
CA LEU A 35 -5.78 -18.33 0.71
C LEU A 35 -5.10 -19.61 0.20
N PRO A 36 -5.60 -20.79 0.54
CA PRO A 36 -4.91 -22.06 0.26
C PRO A 36 -4.81 -22.41 -1.23
N ALA A 37 -5.74 -21.91 -2.05
CA ALA A 37 -5.71 -22.17 -3.48
C ALA A 37 -4.81 -21.16 -4.21
N GLN A 38 -3.78 -21.63 -4.90
CA GLN A 38 -2.89 -20.80 -5.72
C GLN A 38 -3.66 -19.89 -6.69
N LYS A 39 -4.75 -20.39 -7.29
CA LYS A 39 -5.62 -19.60 -8.17
C LYS A 39 -6.23 -18.38 -7.48
N LYS A 40 -6.63 -18.51 -6.21
CA LYS A 40 -7.19 -17.39 -5.42
C LYS A 40 -6.14 -16.33 -5.11
N ARG A 41 -4.91 -16.75 -4.78
CA ARG A 41 -3.77 -15.84 -4.58
C ARG A 41 -3.43 -15.07 -5.86
N ALA A 42 -3.41 -15.77 -6.99
CA ALA A 42 -3.17 -15.16 -8.30
C ALA A 42 -4.27 -14.15 -8.67
N MET A 43 -5.54 -14.45 -8.41
CA MET A 43 -6.66 -13.51 -8.62
C MET A 43 -6.50 -12.25 -7.77
N LEU A 44 -6.23 -12.38 -6.47
CA LEU A 44 -6.01 -11.23 -5.58
C LEU A 44 -4.87 -10.34 -6.09
N THR A 45 -3.74 -10.95 -6.44
CA THR A 45 -2.58 -10.24 -6.99
C THR A 45 -2.94 -9.52 -8.29
N THR A 46 -3.69 -10.16 -9.19
CA THR A 46 -4.15 -9.55 -10.46
C THR A 46 -5.04 -8.34 -10.18
N TRP A 47 -6.01 -8.43 -9.28
CA TRP A 47 -6.87 -7.31 -8.91
C TRP A 47 -6.09 -6.15 -8.28
N MET A 48 -5.08 -6.45 -7.49
CA MET A 48 -4.22 -5.41 -6.91
C MET A 48 -3.31 -4.75 -7.95
N ARG A 49 -2.86 -5.49 -8.97
CA ARG A 49 -2.06 -4.95 -10.08
C ARG A 49 -2.85 -4.04 -10.99
N SER A 50 -4.14 -4.31 -11.21
CA SER A 50 -5.04 -3.50 -12.04
C SER A 50 -5.51 -2.20 -11.37
N ASN A 51 -5.04 -1.89 -10.16
CA ASN A 51 -5.40 -0.66 -9.47
C ASN A 51 -4.77 0.58 -10.13
N GLU A 52 -5.55 1.31 -10.90
CA GLU A 52 -5.12 2.54 -11.59
C GLU A 52 -4.92 3.72 -10.63
N VAL A 53 -5.70 3.80 -9.54
CA VAL A 53 -5.63 4.87 -8.53
C VAL A 53 -4.25 4.90 -7.83
N GLY A 54 -3.56 3.77 -7.78
CA GLY A 54 -2.22 3.66 -7.23
C GLY A 54 -1.09 4.23 -8.11
N GLY A 55 -1.40 4.63 -9.35
CA GLY A 55 -0.41 5.12 -10.31
C GLY A 55 0.48 6.25 -9.78
N PRO A 56 -0.07 7.36 -9.26
CA PRO A 56 0.72 8.49 -8.76
C PRO A 56 1.38 8.29 -7.39
N LEU A 57 1.20 7.13 -6.75
CA LEU A 57 1.77 6.80 -5.45
C LEU A 57 3.08 6.01 -5.59
N LEU A 58 3.19 4.86 -4.92
CA LEU A 58 4.41 4.04 -4.95
C LEU A 58 4.89 3.72 -6.37
N ARG A 59 3.96 3.42 -7.29
CA ARG A 59 4.29 3.07 -8.67
C ARG A 59 5.02 4.20 -9.41
N ALA A 60 4.72 5.46 -9.09
CA ALA A 60 5.43 6.62 -9.65
C ALA A 60 6.85 6.79 -9.07
N GLY A 61 7.16 6.14 -7.97
CA GLY A 61 8.44 6.25 -7.27
C GLY A 61 9.42 5.11 -7.54
N VAL A 62 8.93 3.94 -7.97
CA VAL A 62 9.77 2.77 -8.22
C VAL A 62 10.13 2.63 -9.71
N PRO A 63 11.17 1.87 -10.07
CA PRO A 63 11.52 1.58 -11.46
C PRO A 63 10.32 0.99 -12.24
N LYS A 64 10.25 1.29 -13.54
CA LYS A 64 9.11 0.89 -14.40
C LYS A 64 9.01 -0.62 -14.63
N ASP A 65 10.11 -1.32 -14.52
CA ASP A 65 10.22 -2.78 -14.63
C ASP A 65 9.77 -3.52 -13.38
N TRP A 66 9.58 -2.81 -12.26
CA TRP A 66 9.02 -3.43 -11.07
C TRP A 66 7.54 -3.74 -11.24
N ILE A 67 7.14 -4.94 -10.85
CA ILE A 67 5.74 -5.29 -10.73
C ILE A 67 5.22 -4.76 -9.39
N VAL A 68 4.14 -3.98 -9.43
CA VAL A 68 3.51 -3.41 -8.24
C VAL A 68 2.05 -3.81 -8.18
N ALA A 69 1.67 -4.56 -7.16
CA ALA A 69 0.29 -4.87 -6.81
C ALA A 69 -0.09 -4.06 -5.57
N ALA A 70 -1.04 -3.14 -5.69
CA ALA A 70 -1.35 -2.20 -4.63
C ALA A 70 -2.84 -1.95 -4.43
N ARG A 71 -3.21 -1.54 -3.21
CA ARG A 71 -4.52 -0.96 -2.87
C ARG A 71 -4.31 0.35 -2.13
N THR A 72 -5.17 1.29 -2.41
CA THR A 72 -5.10 2.65 -1.87
C THR A 72 -6.34 2.98 -1.08
N GLY A 73 -6.20 3.91 -0.15
CA GLY A 73 -7.31 4.50 0.58
C GLY A 73 -7.10 6.01 0.75
N ALA A 74 -8.20 6.72 0.90
CA ALA A 74 -8.21 8.12 1.29
C ALA A 74 -9.41 8.36 2.21
N GLY A 75 -9.27 9.28 3.12
CA GLY A 75 -10.32 9.64 4.08
C GLY A 75 -10.21 11.08 4.53
N SER A 76 -11.02 11.43 5.50
CA SER A 76 -10.99 12.73 6.18
C SER A 76 -9.64 12.96 6.88
N ASN A 77 -9.46 14.14 7.45
CA ASN A 77 -8.27 14.54 8.22
C ASN A 77 -6.94 14.34 7.49
N GLY A 78 -6.95 14.52 6.16
CA GLY A 78 -5.74 14.35 5.35
C GLY A 78 -5.27 12.91 5.18
N THR A 79 -6.09 11.92 5.51
CA THR A 79 -5.72 10.51 5.42
C THR A 79 -5.49 10.08 3.97
N ARG A 80 -4.34 9.44 3.75
CA ARG A 80 -3.97 8.79 2.50
C ARG A 80 -3.15 7.54 2.81
N GLY A 81 -3.53 6.40 2.26
CA GLY A 81 -2.83 5.16 2.50
C GLY A 81 -2.58 4.36 1.24
N ILE A 82 -1.56 3.53 1.28
CA ILE A 82 -1.29 2.50 0.29
C ILE A 82 -0.71 1.26 0.98
N VAL A 83 -1.17 0.11 0.56
CA VAL A 83 -0.53 -1.17 0.84
C VAL A 83 -0.16 -1.81 -0.49
N ALA A 84 1.02 -2.36 -0.57
CA ALA A 84 1.56 -2.87 -1.82
C ALA A 84 2.44 -4.10 -1.60
N VAL A 85 2.45 -4.96 -2.60
CA VAL A 85 3.51 -5.92 -2.84
C VAL A 85 4.24 -5.52 -4.11
N MET A 86 5.54 -5.49 -4.04
CA MET A 86 6.42 -5.09 -5.14
C MET A 86 7.42 -6.21 -5.43
N TRP A 87 7.63 -6.51 -6.70
CA TRP A 87 8.62 -7.47 -7.17
C TRP A 87 9.69 -6.73 -7.97
N PRO A 88 10.88 -6.52 -7.38
CA PRO A 88 11.97 -5.72 -7.99
C PRO A 88 12.84 -6.51 -8.97
N GLY A 89 12.39 -7.67 -9.46
CA GLY A 89 13.23 -8.57 -10.25
C GLY A 89 14.19 -9.43 -9.41
N GLN A 90 14.27 -9.19 -8.11
CA GLN A 90 14.93 -10.04 -7.13
C GLN A 90 13.99 -11.16 -6.67
N PRO A 91 14.50 -12.27 -6.13
CA PRO A 91 13.65 -13.40 -5.71
C PRO A 91 12.66 -13.01 -4.61
N ASP A 92 13.00 -12.08 -3.74
CA ASP A 92 12.18 -11.71 -2.60
C ASP A 92 11.29 -10.49 -2.89
N PRO A 93 9.96 -10.62 -2.74
CA PRO A 93 9.04 -9.50 -2.84
C PRO A 93 9.14 -8.58 -1.63
N ILE A 94 8.80 -7.31 -1.84
CA ILE A 94 8.71 -6.29 -0.79
C ILE A 94 7.24 -6.05 -0.47
N VAL A 95 6.87 -6.14 0.81
CA VAL A 95 5.56 -5.72 1.30
C VAL A 95 5.68 -4.36 1.96
N ALA A 96 4.90 -3.39 1.49
CA ALA A 96 4.89 -2.04 2.03
C ALA A 96 3.49 -1.64 2.48
N ALA A 97 3.39 -0.97 3.63
CA ALA A 97 2.20 -0.31 4.12
C ALA A 97 2.58 1.10 4.56
N ILE A 98 1.98 2.11 3.96
CA ILE A 98 2.28 3.53 4.19
C ILE A 98 0.98 4.26 4.45
N PHE A 99 0.93 5.00 5.55
CA PHE A 99 -0.20 5.83 5.91
C PHE A 99 0.27 7.25 6.22
N LEU A 100 -0.48 8.22 5.71
CA LEU A 100 -0.42 9.63 6.06
C LEU A 100 -1.76 10.01 6.68
N THR A 101 -1.74 10.81 7.73
CA THR A 101 -2.93 11.32 8.39
C THR A 101 -2.64 12.68 9.05
N GLU A 102 -3.69 13.34 9.50
CA GLU A 102 -3.61 14.62 10.23
C GLU A 102 -2.79 15.69 9.50
N THR A 103 -2.97 15.81 8.18
CA THR A 103 -2.27 16.78 7.35
C THR A 103 -3.22 17.64 6.54
N THR A 104 -2.86 18.90 6.36
CA THR A 104 -3.54 19.84 5.45
C THR A 104 -2.99 19.79 4.02
N ALA A 105 -1.99 18.97 3.76
CA ALA A 105 -1.41 18.81 2.43
C ALA A 105 -2.47 18.39 1.40
N SER A 106 -2.37 18.89 0.18
CA SER A 106 -3.26 18.51 -0.92
C SER A 106 -3.12 17.01 -1.26
N MET A 107 -4.09 16.45 -1.98
CA MET A 107 -4.01 15.07 -2.44
C MET A 107 -2.74 14.81 -3.26
N ASP A 108 -2.37 15.74 -4.15
CA ASP A 108 -1.17 15.62 -4.98
C ASP A 108 0.11 15.63 -4.14
N GLN A 109 0.18 16.48 -3.12
CA GLN A 109 1.32 16.50 -2.20
C GLN A 109 1.45 15.19 -1.40
N ARG A 110 0.32 14.63 -0.95
CA ARG A 110 0.29 13.34 -0.26
C ARG A 110 0.72 12.19 -1.18
N ASN A 111 0.24 12.19 -2.42
CA ASN A 111 0.64 11.23 -3.44
C ASN A 111 2.15 11.34 -3.75
N ALA A 112 2.66 12.56 -3.92
CA ALA A 112 4.08 12.82 -4.17
C ALA A 112 4.97 12.36 -3.00
N ALA A 113 4.52 12.54 -1.76
CA ALA A 113 5.23 12.04 -0.59
C ALA A 113 5.35 10.50 -0.59
N ILE A 114 4.27 9.80 -0.93
CA ILE A 114 4.28 8.33 -1.05
C ILE A 114 5.18 7.88 -2.22
N ALA A 115 5.15 8.59 -3.36
CA ALA A 115 6.04 8.31 -4.47
C ALA A 115 7.53 8.50 -4.09
N LYS A 116 7.83 9.52 -3.29
CA LYS A 116 9.20 9.72 -2.75
C LYS A 116 9.65 8.55 -1.88
N LEU A 117 8.76 8.00 -1.04
CA LEU A 117 9.06 6.79 -0.27
C LEU A 117 9.31 5.59 -1.18
N GLY A 118 8.58 5.46 -2.30
CA GLY A 118 8.84 4.45 -3.32
C GLY A 118 10.28 4.53 -3.87
N ARG A 119 10.77 5.74 -4.18
CA ARG A 119 12.17 5.94 -4.63
C ARG A 119 13.18 5.51 -3.56
N ILE A 120 12.95 5.88 -2.31
CA ILE A 120 13.83 5.50 -1.20
C ILE A 120 13.89 3.97 -1.03
N ILE A 121 12.75 3.29 -1.15
CA ILE A 121 12.70 1.83 -1.12
C ILE A 121 13.51 1.23 -2.28
N ALA A 122 13.32 1.75 -3.50
CA ALA A 122 14.03 1.27 -4.68
C ALA A 122 15.55 1.46 -4.55
N GLU A 123 15.99 2.62 -4.06
CA GLU A 123 17.40 2.91 -3.80
C GLU A 123 18.01 1.99 -2.73
N ALA A 124 17.25 1.66 -1.68
CA ALA A 124 17.71 0.76 -0.62
C ALA A 124 17.90 -0.67 -1.14
N VAL A 125 17.00 -1.14 -2.01
CA VAL A 125 17.07 -2.49 -2.61
C VAL A 125 18.21 -2.60 -3.62
N SER A 126 18.45 -1.55 -4.41
CA SER A 126 19.53 -1.54 -5.40
C SER A 126 20.95 -1.56 -4.80
N LYS A 127 21.07 -1.36 -3.50
CA LYS A 127 22.36 -1.36 -2.78
C LYS A 127 22.67 -2.71 -2.09
N GLN A 128 21.76 -3.67 -2.18
CA GLN A 128 21.94 -5.03 -1.64
C GLN A 128 22.44 -5.98 -2.71
#